data_1b936694e49d124c1ff789f360ea7606
#
_entry.id   1b936694e49d124c1ff789f360ea7606
#
_cell.length_a   1.000
_cell.length_b   1.000
_cell.length_c   1.000
_cell.angle_alpha   90.00
_cell.angle_beta   90.00
_cell.angle_gamma   90.00
#
_symmetry.space_group_name_H-M   'P 1'
#
loop_
_entity.id
_entity.type
_entity.pdbx_description
1 polymer ?
#
loop_
_entity_poly.entity_id
_entity_poly.type
_entity_poly.pdbx_seq_one_letter_code
_entity_poly.pdbx_strand_id
1 'polypeptide(L)'
;MTNARTLLVAAIALSTFGCASTPPVQLAANGKSPFDSAVFSGEAAELAKTSPGSEAFRAFYQGGSGFVSVASVRETVEDMATKHCARQEKNVRLLQERTSTPPHILGNFPRVEWLFECAARLTTGASASSPTDKLSQLERLKKLLDGGALTQQEFEREKAKVLAAP
;
A
#
# COMPACT_ATOMS: atom_id res chain seq x y z
N MET A 1 23.15 59.91 33.10
CA MET A 1 24.22 58.94 32.72
C MET A 1 23.55 57.57 32.60
N THR A 2 23.04 57.29 31.44
CA THR A 2 22.23 56.04 31.17
C THR A 2 22.98 55.23 30.14
N ASN A 3 23.50 54.08 30.59
CA ASN A 3 24.18 53.12 29.74
C ASN A 3 23.16 52.27 28.95
N ALA A 4 23.03 52.53 27.67
CA ALA A 4 22.31 51.71 26.73
C ALA A 4 23.17 50.48 26.39
N ARG A 5 22.86 49.28 26.92
CA ARG A 5 23.40 48.00 26.46
C ARG A 5 22.57 47.51 25.32
N THR A 6 23.10 47.66 24.13
CA THR A 6 22.53 47.08 22.89
C THR A 6 22.75 45.56 22.91
N LEU A 7 21.70 44.79 23.13
CA LEU A 7 21.71 43.34 23.00
C LEU A 7 21.53 42.98 21.49
N LEU A 8 22.63 42.55 20.90
CA LEU A 8 22.65 42.01 19.54
C LEU A 8 22.11 40.55 19.58
N VAL A 9 20.85 40.38 19.24
CA VAL A 9 20.26 39.06 19.08
C VAL A 9 20.67 38.52 17.72
N ALA A 10 21.66 37.62 17.70
CA ALA A 10 22.01 36.85 16.50
C ALA A 10 20.92 35.81 16.24
N ALA A 11 20.09 36.06 15.23
CA ALA A 11 19.13 35.08 14.73
C ALA A 11 19.91 34.01 13.95
N ILE A 12 20.12 32.85 14.59
CA ILE A 12 20.65 31.67 13.94
C ILE A 12 19.49 31.09 13.13
N ALA A 13 19.48 31.29 11.82
CA ALA A 13 18.60 30.63 10.88
C ALA A 13 19.01 29.14 10.83
N LEU A 14 18.31 28.29 11.56
CA LEU A 14 18.38 26.84 11.34
C LEU A 14 17.78 26.56 9.97
N SER A 15 18.62 26.37 8.96
CA SER A 15 18.25 25.73 7.70
C SER A 15 17.92 24.29 7.99
N THR A 16 16.62 23.99 8.16
CA THR A 16 16.11 22.63 8.19
C THR A 16 16.34 22.03 6.81
N PHE A 17 17.36 21.19 6.69
CA PHE A 17 17.46 20.26 5.57
C PHE A 17 16.20 19.43 5.59
N GLY A 18 15.25 19.75 4.70
CA GLY A 18 14.03 18.98 4.52
C GLY A 18 14.40 17.60 4.01
N CYS A 19 14.43 16.63 4.91
CA CYS A 19 14.31 15.25 4.50
C CYS A 19 13.02 15.16 3.67
N ALA A 20 13.10 14.63 2.45
CA ALA A 20 11.92 14.35 1.63
C ALA A 20 11.00 13.42 2.42
N SER A 21 10.07 14.00 3.15
CA SER A 21 9.11 13.25 3.95
C SER A 21 8.08 12.66 3.00
N THR A 22 7.92 11.36 3.05
CA THR A 22 6.81 10.67 2.41
C THR A 22 5.50 11.35 2.83
N PRO A 23 4.66 11.80 1.88
CA PRO A 23 3.43 12.50 2.25
C PRO A 23 2.56 11.59 3.12
N PRO A 24 1.92 12.12 4.16
CA PRO A 24 1.07 11.32 5.04
C PRO A 24 -0.13 10.78 4.27
N VAL A 25 -0.65 9.62 4.70
CA VAL A 25 -1.95 9.12 4.26
C VAL A 25 -3.03 10.13 4.64
N GLN A 26 -3.91 10.47 3.69
CA GLN A 26 -4.95 11.48 3.84
C GLN A 26 -6.33 10.86 3.63
N LEU A 27 -7.38 11.46 4.22
CA LEU A 27 -8.75 11.15 3.83
C LEU A 27 -8.96 11.54 2.35
N ALA A 28 -9.54 10.64 1.57
CA ALA A 28 -9.76 10.87 0.14
C ALA A 28 -10.65 12.09 -0.14
N ALA A 29 -11.58 12.38 0.78
CA ALA A 29 -12.46 13.53 0.71
C ALA A 29 -11.76 14.88 0.93
N ASN A 30 -10.59 14.90 1.57
CA ASN A 30 -9.92 16.12 2.01
C ASN A 30 -8.92 16.70 0.98
N GLY A 31 -8.81 16.11 -0.20
CA GLY A 31 -7.86 16.60 -1.20
C GLY A 31 -8.06 16.02 -2.58
N LYS A 32 -7.51 16.74 -3.56
CA LYS A 32 -7.47 16.25 -4.95
C LYS A 32 -6.38 15.21 -5.12
N SER A 33 -6.55 14.33 -6.10
CA SER A 33 -5.49 13.41 -6.50
C SER A 33 -4.30 14.19 -7.05
N PRO A 34 -3.06 13.84 -6.67
CA PRO A 34 -1.87 14.40 -7.31
C PRO A 34 -1.79 14.14 -8.82
N PHE A 35 -2.57 13.19 -9.33
CA PHE A 35 -2.70 12.93 -10.76
C PHE A 35 -3.64 13.89 -11.48
N ASP A 36 -4.60 14.51 -10.80
CA ASP A 36 -5.64 15.35 -11.45
C ASP A 36 -5.08 16.63 -12.06
N SER A 37 -3.94 17.12 -11.56
CA SER A 37 -3.25 18.30 -12.09
C SER A 37 -1.96 17.97 -12.85
N ALA A 38 -1.64 16.69 -13.04
CA ALA A 38 -0.44 16.26 -13.71
C ALA A 38 -0.62 16.25 -15.23
N VAL A 39 0.44 16.66 -15.95
CA VAL A 39 0.48 16.59 -17.43
C VAL A 39 0.27 15.15 -17.93
N PHE A 40 0.75 14.17 -17.15
CA PHE A 40 0.60 12.75 -17.41
C PHE A 40 -0.36 12.15 -16.38
N SER A 41 -1.59 11.87 -16.78
CA SER A 41 -2.67 11.41 -15.89
C SER A 41 -2.52 9.98 -15.40
N GLY A 42 -1.69 9.16 -16.07
CA GLY A 42 -1.54 7.75 -15.73
C GLY A 42 -2.78 6.90 -16.04
N GLU A 43 -2.75 5.64 -15.60
CA GLU A 43 -3.86 4.69 -15.71
C GLU A 43 -4.49 4.47 -14.35
N ALA A 44 -5.83 4.39 -14.32
CA ALA A 44 -6.61 4.11 -13.12
C ALA A 44 -7.32 2.76 -13.26
N ALA A 45 -7.17 1.90 -12.27
CA ALA A 45 -7.89 0.65 -12.14
C ALA A 45 -8.83 0.72 -10.93
N GLU A 46 -10.13 0.67 -11.16
CA GLU A 46 -11.11 0.51 -10.09
C GLU A 46 -11.24 -0.97 -9.72
N LEU A 47 -11.05 -1.29 -8.45
CA LEU A 47 -11.05 -2.66 -7.93
C LEU A 47 -12.28 -2.94 -7.07
N ALA A 48 -12.73 -1.93 -6.31
CA ALA A 48 -13.89 -2.05 -5.44
C ALA A 48 -14.52 -0.67 -5.18
N LYS A 49 -15.77 -0.66 -4.74
CA LYS A 49 -16.44 0.54 -4.21
C LYS A 49 -16.23 0.64 -2.71
N THR A 50 -16.23 1.86 -2.18
CA THR A 50 -16.19 2.10 -0.74
C THR A 50 -17.37 1.43 -0.05
N SER A 51 -17.13 0.74 1.05
CA SER A 51 -18.19 0.13 1.86
C SER A 51 -19.09 1.20 2.47
N PRO A 52 -20.40 0.96 2.58
CA PRO A 52 -21.31 1.90 3.24
C PRO A 52 -20.83 2.23 4.67
N GLY A 53 -20.69 3.50 4.98
CA GLY A 53 -20.23 3.98 6.29
C GLY A 53 -18.73 3.88 6.54
N SER A 54 -17.93 3.44 5.57
CA SER A 54 -16.47 3.44 5.66
C SER A 54 -15.87 4.72 5.09
N GLU A 55 -14.74 5.13 5.67
CA GLU A 55 -13.93 6.23 5.15
C GLU A 55 -12.92 5.71 4.14
N ALA A 56 -12.79 6.41 3.01
CA ALA A 56 -11.74 6.14 2.04
C ALA A 56 -10.51 7.02 2.32
N PHE A 57 -9.34 6.40 2.24
CA PHE A 57 -8.04 7.04 2.42
C PHE A 57 -7.26 7.03 1.12
N ARG A 58 -6.33 7.98 1.00
CA ARG A 58 -5.41 8.10 -0.11
C ARG A 58 -3.97 7.98 0.38
N ALA A 59 -3.20 7.07 -0.22
CA ALA A 59 -1.76 7.01 -0.12
C ALA A 59 -1.16 7.31 -1.50
N PHE A 60 -0.12 8.13 -1.54
CA PHE A 60 0.55 8.53 -2.78
C PHE A 60 2.06 8.55 -2.57
N TYR A 61 2.78 8.05 -3.54
CA TYR A 61 4.23 8.18 -3.59
C TYR A 61 4.73 8.37 -5.02
N GLN A 62 5.78 9.17 -5.16
CA GLN A 62 6.49 9.41 -6.42
C GLN A 62 7.97 9.09 -6.25
N GLY A 63 8.52 8.34 -7.16
CA GLY A 63 9.96 8.06 -7.22
C GLY A 63 10.77 9.32 -7.46
N GLY A 64 11.97 9.36 -6.90
CA GLY A 64 12.88 10.51 -7.02
C GLY A 64 13.52 10.65 -8.41
N SER A 65 13.39 9.66 -9.29
CA SER A 65 13.91 9.69 -10.66
C SER A 65 13.13 8.74 -11.57
N GLY A 66 13.31 8.86 -12.88
CA GLY A 66 12.71 7.96 -13.87
C GLY A 66 13.29 6.54 -13.87
N PHE A 67 14.38 6.29 -13.14
CA PHE A 67 15.01 4.96 -13.02
C PHE A 67 14.44 4.11 -11.90
N VAL A 68 13.62 4.68 -11.02
CA VAL A 68 12.90 3.92 -10.00
C VAL A 68 11.81 3.11 -10.67
N SER A 69 11.65 1.84 -10.31
CA SER A 69 10.58 1.03 -10.88
C SER A 69 9.21 1.39 -10.29
N VAL A 70 8.16 1.32 -11.10
CA VAL A 70 6.77 1.48 -10.63
C VAL A 70 6.44 0.45 -9.53
N ALA A 71 7.01 -0.77 -9.63
CA ALA A 71 6.82 -1.81 -8.61
C ALA A 71 7.35 -1.37 -7.24
N SER A 72 8.56 -0.79 -7.18
CA SER A 72 9.13 -0.29 -5.92
C SER A 72 8.33 0.88 -5.34
N VAL A 73 7.79 1.77 -6.21
CA VAL A 73 6.89 2.85 -5.78
C VAL A 73 5.59 2.29 -5.20
N ARG A 74 5.04 1.23 -5.82
CA ARG A 74 3.83 0.53 -5.34
C ARG A 74 4.04 -0.10 -3.97
N GLU A 75 5.16 -0.80 -3.76
CA GLU A 75 5.51 -1.37 -2.45
C GLU A 75 5.55 -0.29 -1.35
N THR A 76 6.07 0.89 -1.67
CA THR A 76 6.09 2.02 -0.72
C THR A 76 4.66 2.47 -0.36
N VAL A 77 3.77 2.59 -1.35
CA VAL A 77 2.37 2.98 -1.13
C VAL A 77 1.61 1.90 -0.34
N GLU A 78 1.86 0.63 -0.64
CA GLU A 78 1.30 -0.51 0.09
C GLU A 78 1.72 -0.51 1.57
N ASP A 79 3.00 -0.28 1.83
CA ASP A 79 3.54 -0.16 3.20
C ASP A 79 2.89 1.00 3.96
N MET A 80 2.71 2.16 3.30
CA MET A 80 2.02 3.31 3.88
C MET A 80 0.58 2.99 4.26
N ALA A 81 -0.18 2.36 3.34
CA ALA A 81 -1.56 1.99 3.56
C ALA A 81 -1.68 0.93 4.68
N THR A 82 -0.82 -0.08 4.65
CA THR A 82 -0.77 -1.16 5.63
C THR A 82 -0.48 -0.62 7.03
N LYS A 83 0.54 0.24 7.18
CA LYS A 83 0.88 0.88 8.45
C LYS A 83 -0.26 1.77 8.95
N HIS A 84 -0.96 2.46 8.04
CA HIS A 84 -2.10 3.30 8.41
C HIS A 84 -3.25 2.47 9.00
N CYS A 85 -3.67 1.40 8.34
CA CYS A 85 -4.75 0.55 8.81
C CYS A 85 -4.36 -0.29 10.04
N ALA A 86 -3.08 -0.72 10.13
CA ALA A 86 -2.58 -1.49 11.27
C ALA A 86 -2.69 -0.73 12.61
N ARG A 87 -2.58 0.61 12.60
CA ARG A 87 -2.79 1.44 13.81
C ARG A 87 -4.22 1.35 14.36
N GLN A 88 -5.16 0.91 13.53
CA GLN A 88 -6.57 0.73 13.85
C GLN A 88 -6.92 -0.77 13.98
N GLU A 89 -5.92 -1.66 14.01
CA GLU A 89 -6.09 -3.13 14.01
C GLU A 89 -6.92 -3.64 12.83
N LYS A 90 -6.87 -2.95 11.69
CA LYS A 90 -7.60 -3.25 10.47
C LYS A 90 -6.66 -3.66 9.35
N ASN A 91 -7.23 -4.29 8.33
CA ASN A 91 -6.55 -4.63 7.08
C ASN A 91 -6.87 -3.60 5.99
N VAL A 92 -5.95 -3.44 5.05
CA VAL A 92 -6.16 -2.62 3.86
C VAL A 92 -7.12 -3.34 2.92
N ARG A 93 -8.14 -2.64 2.44
CA ARG A 93 -8.95 -3.02 1.30
C ARG A 93 -8.76 -1.99 0.20
N LEU A 94 -8.08 -2.37 -0.86
CA LEU A 94 -7.80 -1.50 -1.99
C LEU A 94 -9.08 -1.26 -2.79
N LEU A 95 -9.38 0.00 -3.07
CA LEU A 95 -10.55 0.45 -3.84
C LEU A 95 -10.16 0.82 -5.27
N GLN A 96 -9.08 1.58 -5.41
CA GLN A 96 -8.57 2.03 -6.70
C GLN A 96 -7.05 2.16 -6.65
N GLU A 97 -6.40 1.78 -7.73
CA GLU A 97 -4.99 2.08 -7.97
C GLU A 97 -4.88 3.02 -9.18
N ARG A 98 -4.04 4.05 -9.07
CA ARG A 98 -3.64 4.87 -10.20
C ARG A 98 -2.12 4.84 -10.32
N THR A 99 -1.63 4.60 -11.53
CA THR A 99 -0.20 4.40 -11.81
C THR A 99 0.23 5.24 -13.00
N SER A 100 1.40 5.87 -12.92
CA SER A 100 1.96 6.59 -14.06
C SER A 100 2.36 5.64 -15.18
N THR A 101 2.18 6.08 -16.42
CA THR A 101 2.58 5.34 -17.62
C THR A 101 3.94 5.80 -18.17
N PRO A 102 4.77 4.90 -18.70
CA PRO A 102 6.02 5.27 -19.35
C PRO A 102 5.78 6.10 -20.65
N PRO A 103 6.80 6.81 -21.13
CA PRO A 103 8.19 6.87 -20.64
C PRO A 103 8.34 7.76 -19.39
N HIS A 104 9.15 7.30 -18.42
CA HIS A 104 9.40 8.05 -17.18
C HIS A 104 10.60 8.99 -17.36
N ILE A 105 10.41 10.04 -18.16
CA ILE A 105 11.40 11.07 -18.51
C ILE A 105 10.80 12.47 -18.34
N LEU A 106 11.63 13.50 -18.35
CA LEU A 106 11.23 14.92 -18.36
C LEU A 106 10.19 15.28 -17.25
N GLY A 107 10.42 14.78 -16.05
CA GLY A 107 9.53 15.06 -14.90
C GLY A 107 8.33 14.10 -14.76
N ASN A 108 8.10 13.21 -15.73
CA ASN A 108 7.15 12.12 -15.58
C ASN A 108 7.79 10.97 -14.78
N PHE A 109 8.02 11.18 -13.50
CA PHE A 109 8.59 10.15 -12.63
C PHE A 109 7.56 9.09 -12.27
N PRO A 110 7.99 7.84 -11.97
CA PRO A 110 7.10 6.79 -11.52
C PRO A 110 6.29 7.24 -10.29
N ARG A 111 4.97 7.09 -10.37
CA ARG A 111 4.02 7.49 -9.32
C ARG A 111 2.95 6.44 -9.16
N VAL A 112 2.55 6.21 -7.93
CA VAL A 112 1.42 5.34 -7.59
C VAL A 112 0.55 6.03 -6.55
N GLU A 113 -0.75 5.95 -6.73
CA GLU A 113 -1.77 6.37 -5.78
C GLU A 113 -2.70 5.20 -5.50
N TRP A 114 -2.96 4.94 -4.24
CA TRP A 114 -3.98 4.04 -3.78
C TRP A 114 -5.12 4.81 -3.10
N LEU A 115 -6.35 4.52 -3.53
CA LEU A 115 -7.52 4.76 -2.72
C LEU A 115 -7.87 3.45 -2.03
N PHE A 116 -8.03 3.49 -0.71
CA PHE A 116 -8.27 2.29 0.10
C PHE A 116 -9.15 2.63 1.30
N GLU A 117 -9.74 1.61 1.89
CA GLU A 117 -10.41 1.68 3.18
C GLU A 117 -9.76 0.72 4.17
N CYS A 118 -9.92 1.01 5.45
CA CYS A 118 -9.48 0.10 6.51
C CYS A 118 -10.65 -0.80 6.91
N ALA A 119 -10.66 -2.02 6.39
CA ALA A 119 -11.66 -3.03 6.71
C ALA A 119 -11.31 -3.76 8.02
N ALA A 120 -12.32 -4.25 8.73
CA ALA A 120 -12.10 -5.09 9.89
C ALA A 120 -11.16 -6.25 9.54
N ARG A 121 -10.20 -6.53 10.43
CA ARG A 121 -9.36 -7.71 10.28
C ARG A 121 -10.27 -8.92 10.34
N LEU A 122 -10.37 -9.63 9.23
CA LEU A 122 -10.96 -10.96 9.26
C LEU A 122 -10.07 -11.77 10.21
N THR A 123 -10.54 -11.96 11.44
CA THR A 123 -9.93 -12.93 12.34
C THR A 123 -9.96 -14.24 11.58
N THR A 124 -8.78 -14.82 11.36
CA THR A 124 -8.58 -16.09 10.66
C THR A 124 -9.18 -17.24 11.47
N GLY A 125 -10.49 -17.23 11.59
CA GLY A 125 -11.34 -18.21 12.23
C GLY A 125 -12.47 -18.67 11.33
N ALA A 126 -12.52 -18.24 10.06
CA ALA A 126 -13.32 -18.79 8.97
C ALA A 126 -12.96 -18.00 7.70
N SER A 127 -11.80 -18.23 7.11
CA SER A 127 -11.69 -18.07 5.67
C SER A 127 -12.62 -19.10 5.07
N ALA A 128 -13.81 -18.65 4.66
CA ALA A 128 -14.49 -19.36 3.56
C ALA A 128 -13.47 -19.30 2.41
N SER A 129 -12.66 -20.34 2.29
CA SER A 129 -11.64 -20.46 1.27
C SER A 129 -12.36 -20.41 -0.06
N SER A 130 -12.11 -19.33 -0.82
CA SER A 130 -12.60 -19.23 -2.19
C SER A 130 -12.26 -20.54 -2.92
N PRO A 131 -13.12 -21.04 -3.83
CA PRO A 131 -12.79 -22.23 -4.62
C PRO A 131 -11.40 -22.13 -5.28
N THR A 132 -10.98 -20.93 -5.64
CA THR A 132 -9.64 -20.64 -6.19
C THR A 132 -8.53 -20.85 -5.17
N ASP A 133 -8.76 -20.52 -3.88
CA ASP A 133 -7.76 -20.72 -2.81
C ASP A 133 -7.60 -22.20 -2.48
N LYS A 134 -8.68 -22.99 -2.49
CA LYS A 134 -8.62 -24.44 -2.31
C LYS A 134 -7.82 -25.12 -3.41
N LEU A 135 -8.04 -24.71 -4.67
CA LEU A 135 -7.28 -25.21 -5.81
C LEU A 135 -5.78 -24.92 -5.66
N SER A 136 -5.43 -23.69 -5.35
CA SER A 136 -4.02 -23.30 -5.19
C SER A 136 -3.33 -24.02 -4.03
N GLN A 137 -4.05 -24.31 -2.94
CA GLN A 137 -3.54 -25.12 -1.83
C GLN A 137 -3.32 -26.58 -2.24
N LEU A 138 -4.26 -27.17 -3.00
CA LEU A 138 -4.12 -28.53 -3.50
C LEU A 138 -2.96 -28.67 -4.51
N GLU A 139 -2.77 -27.68 -5.36
CA GLU A 139 -1.61 -27.64 -6.29
C GLU A 139 -0.29 -27.59 -5.54
N ARG A 140 -0.20 -26.77 -4.46
CA ARG A 140 1.00 -26.71 -3.62
C ARG A 140 1.28 -28.04 -2.93
N LEU A 141 0.24 -28.67 -2.37
CA LEU A 141 0.37 -29.99 -1.75
C LEU A 141 0.85 -31.05 -2.74
N LYS A 142 0.29 -31.05 -3.96
CA LYS A 142 0.73 -31.94 -5.03
C LYS A 142 2.19 -31.72 -5.40
N LYS A 143 2.61 -30.49 -5.54
CA LYS A 143 4.01 -30.13 -5.84
C LYS A 143 4.99 -30.60 -4.76
N LEU A 144 4.57 -30.55 -3.48
CA LEU A 144 5.37 -31.07 -2.37
C LEU A 144 5.44 -32.60 -2.38
N LEU A 145 4.36 -33.29 -2.76
CA LEU A 145 4.35 -34.74 -2.94
C LEU A 145 5.26 -35.15 -4.10
N ASP A 146 5.11 -34.50 -5.27
CA ASP A 146 5.91 -34.78 -6.47
C ASP A 146 7.41 -34.47 -6.25
N GLY A 147 7.71 -33.50 -5.40
CA GLY A 147 9.06 -33.15 -4.96
C GLY A 147 9.64 -34.03 -3.85
N GLY A 148 8.89 -35.03 -3.34
CA GLY A 148 9.31 -35.93 -2.27
C GLY A 148 9.40 -35.26 -0.88
N ALA A 149 8.90 -34.05 -0.73
CA ALA A 149 8.87 -33.31 0.55
C ALA A 149 7.69 -33.74 1.45
N LEU A 150 6.70 -34.43 0.89
CA LEU A 150 5.54 -35.02 1.57
C LEU A 150 5.39 -36.48 1.18
N THR A 151 5.01 -37.30 2.14
CA THR A 151 4.61 -38.69 1.88
C THR A 151 3.17 -38.74 1.36
N GLN A 152 2.80 -39.81 0.65
CA GLN A 152 1.45 -40.02 0.18
C GLN A 152 0.40 -39.93 1.31
N GLN A 153 0.72 -40.46 2.47
CA GLN A 153 -0.18 -40.48 3.62
C GLN A 153 -0.39 -39.06 4.20
N GLU A 154 0.65 -38.25 4.26
CA GLU A 154 0.56 -36.85 4.69
C GLU A 154 -0.23 -36.02 3.68
N PHE A 155 0.01 -36.22 2.39
CA PHE A 155 -0.76 -35.57 1.32
C PHE A 155 -2.26 -35.84 1.43
N GLU A 156 -2.69 -37.09 1.60
CA GLU A 156 -4.13 -37.39 1.71
C GLU A 156 -4.75 -36.78 2.97
N ARG A 157 -4.02 -36.71 4.07
CA ARG A 157 -4.47 -36.08 5.31
C ARG A 157 -4.65 -34.57 5.15
N GLU A 158 -3.68 -33.88 4.57
CA GLU A 158 -3.75 -32.42 4.36
C GLU A 158 -4.79 -32.08 3.29
N LYS A 159 -4.89 -32.85 2.22
CA LYS A 159 -5.93 -32.72 1.20
C LYS A 159 -7.34 -32.83 1.81
N ALA A 160 -7.57 -33.79 2.69
CA ALA A 160 -8.84 -33.93 3.38
C ALA A 160 -9.19 -32.70 4.22
N LYS A 161 -8.22 -32.08 4.90
CA LYS A 161 -8.41 -30.83 5.66
C LYS A 161 -8.79 -29.67 4.74
N VAL A 162 -8.08 -29.49 3.61
CA VAL A 162 -8.37 -28.42 2.63
C VAL A 162 -9.78 -28.57 2.05
N LEU A 163 -10.21 -29.80 1.76
CA LEU A 163 -11.53 -30.05 1.21
C LEU A 163 -12.65 -29.94 2.26
N ALA A 164 -12.37 -30.25 3.51
CA ALA A 164 -13.33 -30.15 4.61
C ALA A 164 -13.50 -28.72 5.16
N ALA A 165 -12.59 -27.82 4.87
CA ALA A 165 -12.70 -26.41 5.26
C ALA A 165 -13.92 -25.78 4.56
N PRO A 166 -14.76 -25.01 5.26
CA PRO A 166 -15.98 -24.39 4.73
C PRO A 166 -15.69 -23.33 3.66
#